data_0528650c071c0186388c0662406c8488
#
_entry.id   0528650c071c0186388c0662406c8488
#
_cell.length_a   1.000
_cell.length_b   1.000
_cell.length_c   1.000
_cell.angle_alpha   90.00
_cell.angle_beta   90.00
_cell.angle_gamma   90.00
#
_symmetry.space_group_name_H-M   'P 1'
#
loop_
_entity.id
_entity.type
_entity.pdbx_description
1 polymer ?
#
loop_
_entity_poly.entity_id
_entity_poly.type
_entity_poly.pdbx_seq_one_letter_code
_entity_poly.pdbx_strand_id
1 'polypeptide(L)'
;MNIQQIPEHELARLREKAKEITGSQSDYHLTYTELLTRRLNGEPLQYIEEYIPFYSIQINVDQRCLIPRPETEFLIELIKNKSDNPKKILDVGTGTGCIALMLKKLYPESIVDACDISLEALDLAKENAEINNLEINLFHSDLLSGVDEADYDIIVANLPYIPTETLSRLESEVVDYEPLVALDGGIDGLLHINRLIKEIEEKDLRNLTLFLEVDTSHGTTILSNLSNWQQVELEKDLVERDRYIIAKR
;
A
#
# COMPACT_ATOMS: atom_id res chain seq x y z
N MET A 1 -13.96 -7.59 -21.89
CA MET A 1 -13.38 -8.97 -21.77
C MET A 1 -14.46 -9.98 -22.14
N ASN A 2 -14.12 -11.17 -22.67
CA ASN A 2 -15.12 -12.23 -22.94
C ASN A 2 -15.08 -13.22 -21.75
N ILE A 3 -16.20 -13.82 -21.35
CA ILE A 3 -16.29 -14.78 -20.24
C ILE A 3 -15.28 -15.95 -20.37
N GLN A 4 -14.93 -16.36 -21.58
CA GLN A 4 -13.92 -17.38 -21.86
C GLN A 4 -12.48 -16.93 -21.52
N GLN A 5 -12.28 -15.65 -21.25
CA GLN A 5 -10.97 -15.06 -20.88
C GLN A 5 -10.84 -14.91 -19.36
N ILE A 6 -11.92 -15.10 -18.59
CA ILE A 6 -11.85 -15.08 -17.13
C ILE A 6 -11.39 -16.44 -16.62
N PRO A 7 -10.30 -16.50 -15.84
CA PRO A 7 -9.82 -17.74 -15.25
C PRO A 7 -10.87 -18.44 -14.37
N GLU A 8 -10.90 -19.77 -14.37
CA GLU A 8 -11.91 -20.52 -13.59
C GLU A 8 -11.84 -20.23 -12.07
N HIS A 9 -10.64 -19.95 -11.54
CA HIS A 9 -10.51 -19.58 -10.15
C HIS A 9 -11.19 -18.24 -9.80
N GLU A 10 -11.17 -17.25 -10.72
CA GLU A 10 -11.90 -16.00 -10.53
C GLU A 10 -13.42 -16.21 -10.61
N LEU A 11 -13.87 -17.03 -11.56
CA LEU A 11 -15.30 -17.41 -11.64
C LEU A 11 -15.77 -18.12 -10.37
N ALA A 12 -14.91 -18.96 -9.77
CA ALA A 12 -15.23 -19.60 -8.50
C ALA A 12 -15.37 -18.58 -7.35
N ARG A 13 -14.46 -17.60 -7.28
CA ARG A 13 -14.50 -16.52 -6.27
C ARG A 13 -15.78 -15.66 -6.43
N LEU A 14 -16.13 -15.29 -7.66
CA LEU A 14 -17.37 -14.56 -7.93
C LEU A 14 -18.63 -15.35 -7.51
N ARG A 15 -18.63 -16.68 -7.70
CA ARG A 15 -19.72 -17.54 -7.22
C ARG A 15 -19.84 -17.55 -5.71
N GLU A 16 -18.71 -17.60 -5.00
CA GLU A 16 -18.69 -17.55 -3.54
C GLU A 16 -19.17 -16.18 -3.03
N LYS A 17 -18.69 -15.08 -3.62
CA LYS A 17 -19.16 -13.72 -3.26
C LYS A 17 -20.65 -13.56 -3.49
N ALA A 18 -21.19 -14.07 -4.61
CA ALA A 18 -22.62 -14.04 -4.86
C ALA A 18 -23.43 -14.80 -3.80
N LYS A 19 -22.94 -15.95 -3.32
CA LYS A 19 -23.56 -16.72 -2.23
C LYS A 19 -23.51 -15.95 -0.90
N GLU A 20 -22.36 -15.32 -0.59
CA GLU A 20 -22.16 -14.51 0.60
C GLU A 20 -23.21 -13.39 0.67
N ILE A 21 -23.39 -12.65 -0.43
CA ILE A 21 -24.32 -11.52 -0.51
C ILE A 21 -25.77 -11.97 -0.38
N THR A 22 -26.17 -13.03 -1.08
CA THR A 22 -27.58 -13.36 -1.22
C THR A 22 -28.14 -14.24 -0.11
N GLY A 23 -27.32 -15.08 0.50
CA GLY A 23 -27.75 -16.03 1.53
C GLY A 23 -28.94 -16.94 1.11
N SER A 24 -29.54 -16.71 -0.08
CA SER A 24 -30.70 -17.42 -0.60
C SER A 24 -30.57 -17.71 -2.09
N GLN A 25 -31.28 -18.76 -2.57
CA GLN A 25 -31.20 -19.20 -3.97
C GLN A 25 -31.91 -18.27 -4.97
N SER A 26 -32.90 -17.45 -4.55
CA SER A 26 -33.73 -16.68 -5.47
C SER A 26 -32.96 -15.56 -6.17
N ASP A 27 -32.03 -14.90 -5.47
CA ASP A 27 -31.34 -13.72 -5.99
C ASP A 27 -29.90 -14.02 -6.47
N TYR A 28 -29.43 -15.25 -6.20
CA TYR A 28 -28.08 -15.67 -6.55
C TYR A 28 -27.72 -15.47 -8.03
N HIS A 29 -28.60 -15.86 -8.94
CA HIS A 29 -28.31 -15.76 -10.37
C HIS A 29 -28.21 -14.30 -10.83
N LEU A 30 -29.02 -13.42 -10.29
CA LEU A 30 -28.98 -11.99 -10.59
C LEU A 30 -27.67 -11.41 -10.07
N THR A 31 -27.35 -11.59 -8.78
CA THR A 31 -26.13 -11.11 -8.15
C THR A 31 -24.88 -11.65 -8.85
N TYR A 32 -24.81 -12.96 -9.12
CA TYR A 32 -23.69 -13.53 -9.86
C TYR A 32 -23.50 -12.89 -11.24
N THR A 33 -24.61 -12.63 -11.97
CA THR A 33 -24.57 -12.00 -13.29
C THR A 33 -24.06 -10.54 -13.17
N GLU A 34 -24.45 -9.82 -12.14
CA GLU A 34 -23.95 -8.46 -11.88
C GLU A 34 -22.45 -8.46 -11.59
N LEU A 35 -21.98 -9.30 -10.66
CA LEU A 35 -20.56 -9.41 -10.32
C LEU A 35 -19.71 -9.85 -11.55
N LEU A 36 -20.22 -10.81 -12.31
CA LEU A 36 -19.59 -11.25 -13.54
C LEU A 36 -19.52 -10.12 -14.59
N THR A 37 -20.56 -9.30 -14.68
CA THR A 37 -20.59 -8.15 -15.61
C THR A 37 -19.56 -7.09 -15.19
N ARG A 38 -19.42 -6.79 -13.89
CA ARG A 38 -18.38 -5.91 -13.38
C ARG A 38 -16.98 -6.43 -13.79
N ARG A 39 -16.71 -7.71 -13.58
CA ARG A 39 -15.43 -8.34 -13.95
C ARG A 39 -15.19 -8.34 -15.47
N LEU A 40 -16.22 -8.59 -16.29
CA LEU A 40 -16.14 -8.53 -17.75
C LEU A 40 -15.83 -7.11 -18.26
N ASN A 41 -16.26 -6.09 -17.52
CA ASN A 41 -15.93 -4.69 -17.81
C ASN A 41 -14.50 -4.30 -17.36
N GLY A 42 -13.75 -5.21 -16.77
CA GLY A 42 -12.36 -4.98 -16.35
C GLY A 42 -12.18 -4.53 -14.91
N GLU A 43 -13.25 -4.53 -14.09
CA GLU A 43 -13.12 -4.18 -12.68
C GLU A 43 -12.25 -5.20 -11.95
N PRO A 44 -11.27 -4.76 -11.11
CA PRO A 44 -10.44 -5.66 -10.33
C PRO A 44 -11.28 -6.62 -9.48
N LEU A 45 -10.90 -7.90 -9.49
CA LEU A 45 -11.62 -8.91 -8.71
C LEU A 45 -11.67 -8.54 -7.22
N GLN A 46 -10.60 -7.95 -6.70
CA GLN A 46 -10.50 -7.51 -5.32
C GLN A 46 -11.53 -6.43 -4.97
N TYR A 47 -11.80 -5.49 -5.89
CA TYR A 47 -12.86 -4.48 -5.68
C TYR A 47 -14.25 -5.09 -5.75
N ILE A 48 -14.44 -6.14 -6.53
CA ILE A 48 -15.71 -6.88 -6.57
C ILE A 48 -15.93 -7.66 -5.28
N GLU A 49 -14.85 -8.21 -4.70
CA GLU A 49 -14.90 -8.93 -3.42
C GLU A 49 -14.92 -8.00 -2.21
N GLU A 50 -14.50 -6.73 -2.40
CA GLU A 50 -14.50 -5.66 -1.39
C GLU A 50 -13.44 -5.82 -0.29
N TYR A 51 -12.70 -6.92 -0.26
CA TYR A 51 -11.62 -7.14 0.69
C TYR A 51 -10.53 -8.05 0.15
N ILE A 52 -9.36 -7.98 0.79
CA ILE A 52 -8.26 -8.91 0.59
C ILE A 52 -7.70 -9.38 1.94
N PRO A 53 -7.16 -10.59 2.03
CA PRO A 53 -6.23 -10.91 3.11
C PRO A 53 -4.93 -10.14 2.87
N PHE A 54 -4.37 -9.56 3.92
CA PHE A 54 -3.04 -8.96 3.92
C PHE A 54 -2.29 -9.48 5.14
N TYR A 55 -1.25 -10.30 4.90
CA TYR A 55 -0.51 -11.01 5.94
C TYR A 55 -1.45 -11.80 6.88
N SER A 56 -1.84 -11.23 8.01
CA SER A 56 -2.73 -11.87 8.99
C SER A 56 -3.94 -11.02 9.37
N ILE A 57 -4.25 -9.99 8.59
CA ILE A 57 -5.41 -9.11 8.75
C ILE A 57 -6.27 -9.10 7.49
N GLN A 58 -7.51 -8.67 7.62
CA GLN A 58 -8.39 -8.41 6.47
C GLN A 58 -8.36 -6.92 6.16
N ILE A 59 -8.22 -6.58 4.89
CA ILE A 59 -8.23 -5.20 4.40
C ILE A 59 -9.36 -5.04 3.40
N ASN A 60 -10.31 -4.17 3.70
CA ASN A 60 -11.30 -3.72 2.74
C ASN A 60 -10.63 -2.86 1.69
N VAL A 61 -11.05 -3.04 0.44
CA VAL A 61 -10.49 -2.36 -0.72
C VAL A 61 -11.60 -1.86 -1.64
N ASP A 62 -11.44 -0.65 -2.15
CA ASP A 62 -12.27 -0.05 -3.18
C ASP A 62 -11.49 1.03 -3.94
N GLN A 63 -12.15 1.76 -4.84
CA GLN A 63 -11.52 2.75 -5.71
C GLN A 63 -10.87 3.95 -4.99
N ARG A 64 -11.02 4.06 -3.67
CA ARG A 64 -10.35 5.10 -2.86
C ARG A 64 -8.84 4.89 -2.74
N CYS A 65 -8.35 3.65 -2.88
CA CYS A 65 -6.95 3.30 -2.66
C CYS A 65 -6.43 2.28 -3.66
N LEU A 66 -5.09 2.25 -3.78
CA LEU A 66 -4.38 1.15 -4.42
C LEU A 66 -4.70 -0.17 -3.70
N ILE A 67 -4.96 -1.23 -4.46
CA ILE A 67 -5.07 -2.59 -3.91
C ILE A 67 -3.69 -3.01 -3.38
N PRO A 68 -3.54 -3.34 -2.08
CA PRO A 68 -2.25 -3.77 -1.54
C PRO A 68 -1.67 -4.95 -2.32
N ARG A 69 -0.38 -4.88 -2.63
CA ARG A 69 0.32 -5.88 -3.43
C ARG A 69 1.03 -6.92 -2.54
N PRO A 70 1.24 -8.15 -3.03
CA PRO A 70 1.97 -9.17 -2.27
C PRO A 70 3.39 -8.76 -1.88
N GLU A 71 4.04 -7.94 -2.70
CA GLU A 71 5.36 -7.38 -2.42
C GLU A 71 5.38 -6.54 -1.14
N THR A 72 4.28 -5.82 -0.86
CA THR A 72 4.15 -5.00 0.35
C THR A 72 4.09 -5.85 1.63
N GLU A 73 3.63 -7.11 1.56
CA GLU A 73 3.73 -8.04 2.71
C GLU A 73 5.19 -8.37 3.06
N PHE A 74 6.06 -8.47 2.05
CA PHE A 74 7.47 -8.74 2.30
C PHE A 74 8.18 -7.54 2.95
N LEU A 75 7.74 -6.31 2.67
CA LEU A 75 8.20 -5.12 3.38
C LEU A 75 7.97 -5.23 4.90
N ILE A 76 6.82 -5.78 5.31
CA ILE A 76 6.52 -6.06 6.74
C ILE A 76 7.53 -7.05 7.33
N GLU A 77 7.88 -8.12 6.60
CA GLU A 77 8.89 -9.09 7.06
C GLU A 77 10.28 -8.44 7.21
N LEU A 78 10.66 -7.55 6.29
CA LEU A 78 11.92 -6.81 6.39
C LEU A 78 11.95 -5.92 7.63
N ILE A 79 10.87 -5.18 7.90
CA ILE A 79 10.75 -4.34 9.10
C ILE A 79 10.88 -5.21 10.36
N LYS A 80 10.16 -6.32 10.43
CA LYS A 80 10.21 -7.25 11.56
C LYS A 80 11.60 -7.81 11.81
N ASN A 81 12.35 -8.13 10.75
CA ASN A 81 13.69 -8.73 10.86
C ASN A 81 14.79 -7.71 11.18
N LYS A 82 14.58 -6.43 10.84
CA LYS A 82 15.60 -5.39 10.96
C LYS A 82 15.32 -4.37 12.08
N SER A 83 14.17 -4.50 12.76
CA SER A 83 13.75 -3.57 13.83
C SER A 83 13.42 -4.34 15.10
N ASP A 84 13.93 -3.87 16.22
CA ASP A 84 13.68 -4.48 17.53
C ASP A 84 12.85 -3.51 18.39
N ASN A 85 11.57 -3.87 18.62
CA ASN A 85 10.63 -3.15 19.47
C ASN A 85 10.58 -1.61 19.24
N PRO A 86 10.27 -1.14 18.01
CA PRO A 86 10.14 0.28 17.74
C PRO A 86 9.03 0.88 18.61
N LYS A 87 9.25 2.09 19.14
CA LYS A 87 8.28 2.78 20.00
C LYS A 87 7.32 3.63 19.18
N LYS A 88 7.81 4.25 18.13
CA LYS A 88 7.01 5.15 17.30
C LYS A 88 7.29 4.90 15.81
N ILE A 89 6.23 4.62 15.07
CA ILE A 89 6.25 4.26 13.65
C ILE A 89 5.38 5.25 12.88
N LEU A 90 5.83 5.70 11.72
CA LEU A 90 5.05 6.49 10.77
C LEU A 90 4.94 5.75 9.43
N ASP A 91 3.71 5.54 8.98
CA ASP A 91 3.37 5.08 7.63
C ASP A 91 2.96 6.26 6.76
N VAL A 92 3.76 6.57 5.73
CA VAL A 92 3.56 7.74 4.85
C VAL A 92 2.95 7.29 3.52
N GLY A 93 1.80 7.86 3.16
CA GLY A 93 1.00 7.39 2.03
C GLY A 93 0.31 6.06 2.35
N THR A 94 -0.39 6.05 3.49
CA THR A 94 -0.90 4.80 4.11
C THR A 94 -1.95 4.08 3.26
N GLY A 95 -2.64 4.79 2.35
CA GLY A 95 -3.67 4.22 1.51
C GLY A 95 -4.76 3.49 2.32
N THR A 96 -4.88 2.19 2.13
CA THR A 96 -5.82 1.34 2.87
C THR A 96 -5.48 1.16 4.35
N GLY A 97 -4.33 1.64 4.82
CA GLY A 97 -3.83 1.41 6.17
C GLY A 97 -3.13 0.06 6.36
N CYS A 98 -2.96 -0.75 5.32
CA CYS A 98 -2.50 -2.14 5.45
C CYS A 98 -1.13 -2.28 6.14
N ILE A 99 -0.17 -1.39 5.85
CA ILE A 99 1.15 -1.38 6.48
C ILE A 99 1.02 -0.95 7.94
N ALA A 100 0.42 0.20 8.21
CA ALA A 100 0.24 0.74 9.56
C ALA A 100 -0.47 -0.25 10.49
N LEU A 101 -1.57 -0.85 10.02
CA LEU A 101 -2.36 -1.81 10.78
C LEU A 101 -1.58 -3.10 11.06
N MET A 102 -0.83 -3.60 10.07
CA MET A 102 -0.02 -4.79 10.28
C MET A 102 1.14 -4.52 11.25
N LEU A 103 1.77 -3.35 11.18
CA LEU A 103 2.80 -2.94 12.13
C LEU A 103 2.23 -2.75 13.54
N LYS A 104 1.04 -2.17 13.68
CA LYS A 104 0.35 -2.10 14.98
C LYS A 104 0.06 -3.48 15.57
N LYS A 105 -0.33 -4.43 14.74
CA LYS A 105 -0.55 -5.81 15.18
C LYS A 105 0.74 -6.51 15.62
N LEU A 106 1.85 -6.27 14.92
CA LEU A 106 3.16 -6.84 15.27
C LEU A 106 3.79 -6.19 16.50
N TYR A 107 3.58 -4.88 16.68
CA TYR A 107 4.12 -4.08 17.76
C TYR A 107 2.99 -3.40 18.56
N PRO A 108 2.25 -4.14 19.39
CA PRO A 108 1.04 -3.63 20.06
C PRO A 108 1.31 -2.42 20.95
N GLU A 109 2.51 -2.34 21.54
CA GLU A 109 2.92 -1.24 22.42
C GLU A 109 3.40 0.01 21.68
N SER A 110 3.64 -0.10 20.36
CA SER A 110 4.10 1.03 19.56
C SER A 110 2.97 2.03 19.32
N ILE A 111 3.33 3.30 19.28
CA ILE A 111 2.50 4.34 18.69
C ILE A 111 2.68 4.22 17.17
N VAL A 112 1.60 3.98 16.45
CA VAL A 112 1.61 3.91 15.00
C VAL A 112 0.78 5.07 14.47
N ASP A 113 1.48 6.00 13.83
CA ASP A 113 0.93 7.13 13.12
C ASP A 113 0.88 6.78 11.62
N ALA A 114 -0.16 7.21 10.93
CA ALA A 114 -0.29 6.98 9.49
C ALA A 114 -0.91 8.20 8.81
N CYS A 115 -0.34 8.61 7.70
CA CYS A 115 -0.83 9.78 6.98
C CYS A 115 -1.02 9.51 5.49
N ASP A 116 -1.92 10.27 4.91
CA ASP A 116 -2.16 10.27 3.47
C ASP A 116 -2.58 11.67 3.01
N ILE A 117 -2.34 11.97 1.74
CA ILE A 117 -2.81 13.19 1.08
C ILE A 117 -4.30 13.09 0.71
N SER A 118 -4.83 11.88 0.57
CA SER A 118 -6.23 11.59 0.26
C SER A 118 -7.04 11.41 1.54
N LEU A 119 -8.03 12.26 1.75
CA LEU A 119 -9.01 12.08 2.83
C LEU A 119 -9.84 10.81 2.65
N GLU A 120 -10.15 10.45 1.40
CA GLU A 120 -10.89 9.24 1.08
C GLU A 120 -10.09 7.97 1.43
N ALA A 121 -8.77 8.00 1.24
CA ALA A 121 -7.87 6.93 1.68
C ALA A 121 -7.87 6.81 3.22
N LEU A 122 -7.80 7.92 3.93
CA LEU A 122 -7.85 7.93 5.39
C LEU A 122 -9.19 7.40 5.94
N ASP A 123 -10.30 7.70 5.26
CA ASP A 123 -11.60 7.14 5.63
C ASP A 123 -11.59 5.61 5.48
N LEU A 124 -11.03 5.07 4.37
CA LEU A 124 -10.89 3.61 4.19
C LEU A 124 -9.94 2.98 5.21
N ALA A 125 -8.81 3.63 5.49
CA ALA A 125 -7.86 3.17 6.51
C ALA A 125 -8.50 3.10 7.91
N LYS A 126 -9.38 4.06 8.24
CA LYS A 126 -10.15 4.06 9.47
C LYS A 126 -11.14 2.90 9.53
N GLU A 127 -11.90 2.65 8.46
CA GLU A 127 -12.78 1.49 8.34
C GLU A 127 -12.00 0.18 8.57
N ASN A 128 -10.80 0.08 7.97
CA ASN A 128 -9.92 -1.06 8.12
C ASN A 128 -9.36 -1.22 9.54
N ALA A 129 -9.10 -0.13 10.24
CA ALA A 129 -8.70 -0.14 11.64
C ALA A 129 -9.83 -0.70 12.53
N GLU A 130 -11.06 -0.25 12.29
CA GLU A 130 -12.25 -0.67 13.03
C GLU A 130 -12.52 -2.17 12.87
N ILE A 131 -12.52 -2.71 11.64
CA ILE A 131 -12.79 -4.15 11.42
C ILE A 131 -11.72 -5.08 11.99
N ASN A 132 -10.47 -4.59 12.10
CA ASN A 132 -9.38 -5.35 12.70
C ASN A 132 -9.21 -5.12 14.21
N ASN A 133 -9.99 -4.20 14.82
CA ASN A 133 -9.85 -3.77 16.21
C ASN A 133 -8.42 -3.31 16.55
N LEU A 134 -7.81 -2.53 15.68
CA LEU A 134 -6.46 -1.99 15.83
C LEU A 134 -6.52 -0.46 15.91
N GLU A 135 -5.83 0.12 16.88
CA GLU A 135 -5.78 1.57 17.08
C GLU A 135 -4.51 2.14 16.44
N ILE A 136 -4.68 3.00 15.43
CA ILE A 136 -3.63 3.79 14.80
C ILE A 136 -4.06 5.26 14.74
N ASN A 137 -3.13 6.19 14.70
CA ASN A 137 -3.42 7.61 14.59
C ASN A 137 -3.42 8.00 13.10
N LEU A 138 -4.56 8.35 12.57
CA LEU A 138 -4.73 8.76 11.17
C LEU A 138 -4.78 10.30 11.06
N PHE A 139 -4.02 10.87 10.14
CA PHE A 139 -4.07 12.31 9.89
C PHE A 139 -3.75 12.66 8.43
N HIS A 140 -4.35 13.76 7.95
CA HIS A 140 -4.12 14.24 6.61
C HIS A 140 -2.77 14.97 6.50
N SER A 141 -1.94 14.57 5.53
CA SER A 141 -0.65 15.21 5.27
C SER A 141 -0.18 14.96 3.83
N ASP A 142 0.39 15.96 3.20
CA ASP A 142 1.23 15.78 2.02
C ASP A 142 2.64 15.44 2.51
N LEU A 143 3.00 14.16 2.45
CA LEU A 143 4.20 13.57 3.04
C LEU A 143 4.34 13.99 4.52
N LEU A 144 5.45 14.66 4.88
CA LEU A 144 5.72 15.09 6.26
C LEU A 144 5.26 16.51 6.58
N SER A 145 4.50 17.17 5.70
CA SER A 145 4.08 18.57 5.92
C SER A 145 3.22 18.74 7.19
N GLY A 146 2.41 17.73 7.54
CA GLY A 146 1.59 17.70 8.76
C GLY A 146 2.29 17.08 9.98
N VAL A 147 3.57 16.76 9.88
CA VAL A 147 4.36 16.15 10.95
C VAL A 147 5.16 17.25 11.67
N ASP A 148 4.68 17.68 12.82
CA ASP A 148 5.29 18.83 13.55
C ASP A 148 6.54 18.46 14.34
N GLU A 149 6.55 17.29 14.99
CA GLU A 149 7.70 16.78 15.76
C GLU A 149 7.77 15.28 15.61
N ALA A 150 8.99 14.75 15.47
CA ALA A 150 9.08 13.33 15.27
C ALA A 150 10.36 12.68 15.76
N ASP A 151 10.28 12.08 16.89
CA ASP A 151 11.16 10.99 17.28
C ASP A 151 10.54 9.67 16.80
N TYR A 152 10.48 9.45 15.49
CA TYR A 152 10.09 8.16 14.93
C TYR A 152 11.30 7.23 14.88
N ASP A 153 11.12 6.00 15.34
CA ASP A 153 12.12 4.94 15.17
C ASP A 153 12.07 4.38 13.75
N ILE A 154 10.87 4.37 13.15
CA ILE A 154 10.63 3.87 11.80
C ILE A 154 9.77 4.87 11.03
N ILE A 155 10.19 5.17 9.81
CA ILE A 155 9.32 5.71 8.77
C ILE A 155 9.24 4.65 7.67
N VAL A 156 8.04 4.29 7.28
CA VAL A 156 7.79 3.35 6.17
C VAL A 156 6.94 4.03 5.11
N ALA A 157 7.19 3.72 3.85
CA ALA A 157 6.38 4.24 2.76
C ALA A 157 6.38 3.31 1.54
N ASN A 158 5.20 3.14 0.95
CA ASN A 158 4.99 2.64 -0.40
C ASN A 158 4.33 3.75 -1.22
N LEU A 159 5.14 4.68 -1.71
CA LEU A 159 4.67 5.87 -2.43
C LEU A 159 4.52 5.60 -3.93
N PRO A 160 3.72 6.41 -4.66
CA PRO A 160 3.61 6.31 -6.10
C PRO A 160 4.99 6.41 -6.76
N TYR A 161 5.33 5.39 -7.55
CA TYR A 161 6.66 5.28 -8.18
C TYR A 161 6.62 5.01 -9.69
N ILE A 162 5.46 5.03 -10.32
CA ILE A 162 5.34 4.78 -11.77
C ILE A 162 5.61 6.07 -12.53
N PRO A 163 6.55 6.07 -13.50
CA PRO A 163 6.78 7.26 -14.34
C PRO A 163 5.52 7.65 -15.11
N THR A 164 5.17 8.95 -15.10
CA THR A 164 3.95 9.47 -15.73
C THR A 164 3.75 8.98 -17.17
N GLU A 165 4.81 8.94 -17.98
CA GLU A 165 4.72 8.50 -19.38
C GLU A 165 4.38 7.00 -19.52
N THR A 166 4.61 6.18 -18.50
CA THR A 166 4.36 4.75 -18.51
C THR A 166 2.96 4.37 -18.03
N LEU A 167 2.25 5.28 -17.37
CA LEU A 167 0.89 5.03 -16.85
C LEU A 167 -0.06 4.50 -17.93
N SER A 168 0.00 5.06 -19.15
CA SER A 168 -0.85 4.62 -20.26
C SER A 168 -0.54 3.22 -20.79
N ARG A 169 0.54 2.58 -20.32
CA ARG A 169 0.97 1.23 -20.70
C ARG A 169 0.61 0.18 -19.65
N LEU A 170 0.10 0.61 -18.50
CA LEU A 170 -0.38 -0.30 -17.48
C LEU A 170 -1.60 -1.06 -17.97
N GLU A 171 -1.91 -2.16 -17.31
CA GLU A 171 -3.13 -2.90 -17.58
C GLU A 171 -4.36 -2.01 -17.37
N SER A 172 -5.38 -2.15 -18.24
CA SER A 172 -6.61 -1.35 -18.14
C SER A 172 -7.30 -1.48 -16.78
N GLU A 173 -7.20 -2.65 -16.17
CA GLU A 173 -7.69 -2.93 -14.82
C GLU A 173 -7.10 -1.97 -13.76
N VAL A 174 -5.83 -1.59 -13.91
CA VAL A 174 -5.16 -0.65 -13.01
C VAL A 174 -5.52 0.79 -13.37
N VAL A 175 -5.37 1.16 -14.66
CA VAL A 175 -5.55 2.57 -15.10
C VAL A 175 -6.98 3.05 -14.97
N ASP A 176 -7.96 2.16 -15.23
CA ASP A 176 -9.37 2.54 -15.27
C ASP A 176 -10.04 2.52 -13.88
N TYR A 177 -9.45 1.82 -12.90
CA TYR A 177 -10.07 1.60 -11.60
C TYR A 177 -9.28 2.08 -10.40
N GLU A 178 -7.95 1.98 -10.42
CA GLU A 178 -7.14 2.42 -9.28
C GLU A 178 -6.83 3.92 -9.34
N PRO A 179 -6.76 4.63 -8.20
CA PRO A 179 -6.61 6.09 -8.21
C PRO A 179 -5.23 6.51 -8.74
N LEU A 180 -5.19 7.41 -9.73
CA LEU A 180 -3.94 7.89 -10.33
C LEU A 180 -2.98 8.50 -9.31
N VAL A 181 -3.51 9.13 -8.25
CA VAL A 181 -2.70 9.69 -7.15
C VAL A 181 -1.87 8.63 -6.43
N ALA A 182 -2.29 7.37 -6.47
CA ALA A 182 -1.55 6.24 -5.88
C ALA A 182 -0.57 5.57 -6.84
N LEU A 183 -0.53 5.99 -8.11
CA LEU A 183 0.29 5.38 -9.18
C LEU A 183 1.39 6.32 -9.67
N ASP A 184 1.05 7.60 -9.91
CA ASP A 184 1.92 8.56 -10.61
C ASP A 184 3.06 9.04 -9.72
N GLY A 185 4.26 8.55 -9.98
CA GLY A 185 5.51 8.96 -9.33
C GLY A 185 6.21 10.17 -9.97
N GLY A 186 5.56 10.84 -10.94
CA GLY A 186 6.16 11.96 -11.69
C GLY A 186 6.99 11.49 -12.88
N ILE A 187 7.80 12.39 -13.43
CA ILE A 187 8.52 12.19 -14.71
C ILE A 187 9.38 10.92 -14.70
N ASP A 188 10.11 10.69 -13.62
CA ASP A 188 11.05 9.58 -13.45
C ASP A 188 10.59 8.53 -12.42
N GLY A 189 9.37 8.69 -11.86
CA GLY A 189 8.85 7.81 -10.82
C GLY A 189 9.42 8.06 -9.41
N LEU A 190 10.26 9.08 -9.24
CA LEU A 190 10.98 9.34 -7.99
C LEU A 190 10.50 10.62 -7.26
N LEU A 191 9.50 11.32 -7.79
CA LEU A 191 9.06 12.61 -7.27
C LEU A 191 8.75 12.56 -5.77
N HIS A 192 7.89 11.67 -5.36
CA HIS A 192 7.41 11.58 -3.98
C HIS A 192 8.47 11.00 -3.05
N ILE A 193 9.22 10.01 -3.51
CA ILE A 193 10.32 9.40 -2.75
C ILE A 193 11.42 10.43 -2.46
N ASN A 194 11.85 11.18 -3.47
CA ASN A 194 12.86 12.23 -3.30
C ASN A 194 12.38 13.35 -2.40
N ARG A 195 11.09 13.73 -2.48
CA ARG A 195 10.50 14.72 -1.57
C ARG A 195 10.51 14.21 -0.13
N LEU A 196 10.09 12.97 0.11
CA LEU A 196 10.10 12.37 1.45
C LEU A 196 11.51 12.36 2.05
N ILE A 197 12.52 11.91 1.31
CA ILE A 197 13.92 11.91 1.75
C ILE A 197 14.36 13.34 2.12
N LYS A 198 14.09 14.29 1.24
CA LYS A 198 14.42 15.70 1.47
C LYS A 198 13.73 16.27 2.72
N GLU A 199 12.44 16.01 2.91
CA GLU A 199 11.68 16.46 4.08
C GLU A 199 12.20 15.85 5.38
N ILE A 200 12.61 14.57 5.38
CA ILE A 200 13.30 13.95 6.52
C ILE A 200 14.60 14.69 6.85
N GLU A 201 15.35 15.09 5.83
CA GLU A 201 16.61 15.82 5.97
C GLU A 201 16.39 17.26 6.45
N GLU A 202 15.45 17.99 5.88
CA GLU A 202 15.12 19.37 6.23
C GLU A 202 14.57 19.49 7.66
N LYS A 203 13.78 18.51 8.10
CA LYS A 203 13.27 18.42 9.49
C LYS A 203 14.32 17.90 10.48
N ASP A 204 15.51 17.53 10.00
CA ASP A 204 16.59 16.94 10.80
C ASP A 204 16.16 15.75 11.66
N LEU A 205 15.25 14.91 11.12
CA LEU A 205 14.81 13.69 11.80
C LEU A 205 15.98 12.71 11.89
N ARG A 206 16.32 12.25 13.09
CA ARG A 206 17.49 11.41 13.38
C ARG A 206 17.13 10.17 14.15
N ASN A 207 18.06 9.22 14.21
CA ASN A 207 17.90 7.94 14.92
C ASN A 207 16.72 7.12 14.40
N LEU A 208 16.39 7.26 13.13
CA LEU A 208 15.31 6.52 12.47
C LEU A 208 15.85 5.55 11.42
N THR A 209 15.02 4.55 11.12
CA THR A 209 15.19 3.70 9.96
C THR A 209 14.06 3.98 8.96
N LEU A 210 14.41 4.35 7.74
CA LEU A 210 13.49 4.52 6.62
C LEU A 210 13.38 3.21 5.86
N PHE A 211 12.15 2.74 5.63
CA PHE A 211 11.83 1.60 4.78
C PHE A 211 10.99 2.08 3.59
N LEU A 212 11.47 1.82 2.37
CA LEU A 212 10.76 2.19 1.14
C LEU A 212 10.52 0.97 0.26
N GLU A 213 9.32 0.85 -0.28
CA GLU A 213 9.06 0.05 -1.47
C GLU A 213 9.30 0.93 -2.70
N VAL A 214 9.98 0.38 -3.74
CA VAL A 214 10.39 1.15 -4.93
C VAL A 214 10.26 0.31 -6.20
N ASP A 215 10.24 0.95 -7.36
CA ASP A 215 10.40 0.22 -8.63
C ASP A 215 11.80 -0.37 -8.77
N THR A 216 11.88 -1.50 -9.45
CA THR A 216 13.13 -2.24 -9.68
C THR A 216 14.22 -1.42 -10.37
N SER A 217 13.85 -0.40 -11.13
CA SER A 217 14.76 0.49 -11.84
C SER A 217 15.35 1.62 -10.97
N HIS A 218 14.76 1.88 -9.80
CA HIS A 218 15.06 3.06 -8.99
C HIS A 218 16.18 2.85 -7.97
N GLY A 219 16.50 1.60 -7.62
CA GLY A 219 17.39 1.26 -6.50
C GLY A 219 18.69 2.03 -6.50
N THR A 220 19.45 2.02 -7.62
CA THR A 220 20.75 2.69 -7.72
C THR A 220 20.67 4.22 -7.58
N THR A 221 19.61 4.84 -8.09
CA THR A 221 19.38 6.28 -7.98
C THR A 221 19.12 6.68 -6.54
N ILE A 222 18.24 5.93 -5.85
CA ILE A 222 17.90 6.20 -4.44
C ILE A 222 19.12 5.97 -3.54
N LEU A 223 19.92 4.91 -3.78
CA LEU A 223 21.17 4.70 -3.05
C LEU A 223 22.10 5.92 -3.15
N SER A 224 22.19 6.53 -4.33
CA SER A 224 22.98 7.75 -4.53
C SER A 224 22.42 8.93 -3.74
N ASN A 225 21.10 9.11 -3.72
CA ASN A 225 20.44 10.20 -3.01
C ASN A 225 20.60 10.08 -1.48
N LEU A 226 20.75 8.86 -0.97
CA LEU A 226 20.94 8.55 0.45
C LEU A 226 22.41 8.42 0.86
N SER A 227 23.35 8.82 0.02
CA SER A 227 24.80 8.62 0.25
C SER A 227 25.33 9.25 1.55
N ASN A 228 24.64 10.23 2.12
CA ASN A 228 24.98 10.89 3.37
C ASN A 228 24.37 10.21 4.62
N TRP A 229 23.56 9.15 4.43
CA TRP A 229 22.97 8.40 5.53
C TRP A 229 23.96 7.38 6.08
N GLN A 230 23.79 6.98 7.35
CA GLN A 230 24.74 6.12 8.06
C GLN A 230 24.90 4.73 7.44
N GLN A 231 23.78 4.16 7.01
CA GLN A 231 23.69 2.83 6.40
C GLN A 231 22.56 2.81 5.40
N VAL A 232 22.84 2.31 4.19
CA VAL A 232 21.80 2.15 3.16
C VAL A 232 21.94 0.77 2.54
N GLU A 233 20.84 0.03 2.49
CA GLU A 233 20.73 -1.31 1.94
C GLU A 233 19.65 -1.33 0.85
N LEU A 234 19.93 -2.06 -0.23
CA LEU A 234 19.00 -2.38 -1.29
C LEU A 234 18.65 -3.87 -1.19
N GLU A 235 17.43 -4.17 -0.88
CA GLU A 235 16.95 -5.54 -0.71
C GLU A 235 16.05 -5.97 -1.87
N LYS A 236 16.07 -7.26 -2.14
CA LYS A 236 15.34 -7.88 -3.24
C LYS A 236 14.01 -8.47 -2.78
N ASP A 237 13.07 -8.52 -3.73
CA ASP A 237 11.84 -9.28 -3.54
C ASP A 237 12.08 -10.80 -3.68
N LEU A 238 11.02 -11.59 -3.49
CA LEU A 238 11.08 -13.05 -3.55
C LEU A 238 11.43 -13.62 -4.94
N VAL A 239 11.43 -12.77 -5.97
CA VAL A 239 11.84 -13.14 -7.34
C VAL A 239 13.14 -12.45 -7.77
N GLU A 240 13.96 -12.07 -6.79
CA GLU A 240 15.33 -11.54 -6.97
C GLU A 240 15.39 -10.17 -7.68
N ARG A 241 14.33 -9.35 -7.60
CA ARG A 241 14.33 -8.00 -8.14
C ARG A 241 14.56 -6.98 -7.04
N ASP A 242 15.38 -5.97 -7.30
CA ASP A 242 15.59 -4.83 -6.40
C ASP A 242 14.25 -4.14 -6.11
N ARG A 243 13.84 -4.08 -4.84
CA ARG A 243 12.49 -3.64 -4.49
C ARG A 243 12.41 -2.79 -3.23
N TYR A 244 13.35 -2.94 -2.31
CA TYR A 244 13.23 -2.25 -1.02
C TYR A 244 14.51 -1.51 -0.68
N ILE A 245 14.36 -0.28 -0.18
CA ILE A 245 15.45 0.50 0.40
C ILE A 245 15.27 0.53 1.91
N ILE A 246 16.35 0.27 2.64
CA ILE A 246 16.41 0.38 4.08
C ILE A 246 17.57 1.31 4.40
N ALA A 247 17.28 2.43 5.03
CA ALA A 247 18.27 3.48 5.28
C ALA A 247 18.21 3.96 6.73
N LYS A 248 19.36 4.05 7.40
CA LYS A 248 19.48 4.57 8.78
C LYS A 248 20.08 5.97 8.76
N ARG A 249 19.48 6.83 9.55
CA ARG A 249 19.92 8.21 9.71
C ARG A 249 20.34 8.53 11.15
#